data_b483d18b72c9196ba7443479ab17b22a
#
_entry.id   b483d18b72c9196ba7443479ab17b22a
#
_cell.length_a   1.000
_cell.length_b   1.000
_cell.length_c   1.000
_cell.angle_alpha   90.00
_cell.angle_beta   90.00
_cell.angle_gamma   90.00
#
_symmetry.space_group_name_H-M   'P 1'
#
loop_
_entity.id
_entity.type
_entity.pdbx_description
1 polymer ?
#
loop_
_entity_poly.entity_id
_entity_poly.type
_entity_poly.pdbx_seq_one_letter_code
_entity_poly.pdbx_strand_id
1 'polypeptide(L)'
;QWVKDEINFFSGNLLSCVAKPSGQDPINVVSTYSPAWPIDKERLNGIDVSGVKLDDNPDVWLTEILWCGLKNAEPQNTERWIVAGDLNSSETFDVKWGPRGNKQVMDRMKDLGFYECLRGFQKVLTPTFRHSSGNIEDQLDHLFVTKSLSDELIESKTGDSSRVFGNSLSDHLPIIAD
;
A
#
# COMPACT_ATOMS: atom_id res chain seq x y z
N GLN A 1 -1.18 5.73 21.31
CA GLN A 1 -1.28 7.19 21.07
C GLN A 1 -0.31 7.64 19.98
N TRP A 2 0.99 7.29 20.06
CA TRP A 2 2.01 7.76 19.12
C TRP A 2 1.70 7.46 17.64
N VAL A 3 1.15 6.29 17.32
CA VAL A 3 0.71 5.96 15.95
C VAL A 3 -0.32 6.95 15.43
N LYS A 4 -1.27 7.38 16.30
CA LYS A 4 -2.26 8.40 15.94
C LYS A 4 -1.61 9.76 15.68
N ASP A 5 -0.58 10.09 16.44
CA ASP A 5 0.17 11.34 16.27
C ASP A 5 0.93 11.33 14.95
N GLU A 6 1.51 10.17 14.56
CA GLU A 6 2.15 10.00 13.25
C GLU A 6 1.14 10.04 12.10
N ILE A 7 -0.04 9.40 12.21
CA ILE A 7 -1.10 9.52 11.21
C ILE A 7 -1.49 10.99 11.00
N ASN A 8 -1.62 11.76 12.07
CA ASN A 8 -1.94 13.20 11.97
C ASN A 8 -0.79 14.00 11.33
N PHE A 9 0.46 13.68 11.67
CA PHE A 9 1.62 14.34 11.08
C PHE A 9 1.72 14.07 9.57
N PHE A 10 1.47 12.83 9.15
CA PHE A 10 1.45 12.41 7.76
C PHE A 10 0.06 12.55 7.10
N SER A 11 -0.77 13.48 7.54
CA SER A 11 -2.13 13.65 7.03
C SER A 11 -2.22 13.95 5.53
N GLY A 12 -1.13 14.44 4.90
CA GLY A 12 -1.02 14.57 3.44
C GLY A 12 -0.64 13.28 2.72
N ASN A 13 -0.15 12.29 3.45
CA ASN A 13 0.32 11.00 2.93
C ASN A 13 -0.69 9.87 3.18
N LEU A 14 -1.49 10.00 4.23
CA LEU A 14 -2.57 9.07 4.59
C LEU A 14 -3.89 9.83 4.63
N LEU A 15 -4.75 9.56 3.66
CA LEU A 15 -6.07 10.17 3.57
C LEU A 15 -7.13 9.08 3.64
N SER A 16 -8.18 9.31 4.43
CA SER A 16 -9.31 8.39 4.49
C SER A 16 -10.63 9.12 4.26
N CYS A 17 -11.54 8.46 3.56
CA CYS A 17 -12.90 8.94 3.38
C CYS A 17 -13.88 7.78 3.26
N VAL A 18 -15.17 8.09 3.34
CA VAL A 18 -16.24 7.13 3.07
C VAL A 18 -16.97 7.60 1.81
N ALA A 19 -16.83 6.85 0.73
CA ALA A 19 -17.61 7.04 -0.48
C ALA A 19 -19.03 6.42 -0.29
N LYS A 20 -20.05 7.14 -0.69
CA LYS A 20 -21.46 6.70 -0.59
C LYS A 20 -22.10 6.66 -1.97
N PRO A 21 -21.86 5.61 -2.77
CA PRO A 21 -22.50 5.47 -4.08
C PRO A 21 -24.03 5.33 -3.91
N SER A 22 -24.79 5.89 -4.86
CA SER A 22 -26.26 5.78 -4.82
C SER A 22 -26.70 4.32 -4.98
N GLY A 23 -27.50 3.83 -4.04
CA GLY A 23 -28.07 2.46 -4.09
C GLY A 23 -27.08 1.34 -3.79
N GLN A 24 -25.90 1.66 -3.24
CA GLN A 24 -24.89 0.69 -2.82
C GLN A 24 -24.44 0.94 -1.38
N ASP A 25 -23.83 -0.07 -0.77
CA ASP A 25 -23.20 0.07 0.54
C ASP A 25 -22.02 1.04 0.50
N PRO A 26 -21.76 1.76 1.59
CA PRO A 26 -20.61 2.65 1.70
C PRO A 26 -19.29 1.92 1.47
N ILE A 27 -18.33 2.63 0.89
CA ILE A 27 -16.96 2.14 0.66
C ILE A 27 -16.02 2.99 1.50
N ASN A 28 -15.27 2.36 2.38
CA ASN A 28 -14.16 2.99 3.10
C ASN A 28 -12.95 3.04 2.17
N VAL A 29 -12.42 4.22 1.95
CA VAL A 29 -11.26 4.43 1.05
C VAL A 29 -10.12 5.01 1.84
N VAL A 30 -8.95 4.40 1.73
CA VAL A 30 -7.68 4.91 2.25
C VAL A 30 -6.73 5.09 1.09
N SER A 31 -6.29 6.32 0.87
CA SER A 31 -5.24 6.65 -0.09
C SER A 31 -3.93 6.84 0.67
N THR A 32 -2.85 6.28 0.16
CA THR A 32 -1.54 6.36 0.80
C THR A 32 -0.44 6.71 -0.20
N TYR A 33 0.49 7.54 0.25
CA TYR A 33 1.79 7.77 -0.37
C TYR A 33 2.86 7.58 0.70
N SER A 34 3.50 6.43 0.73
CA SER A 34 4.61 6.20 1.65
C SER A 34 5.89 6.84 1.08
N PRO A 35 6.55 7.74 1.82
CA PRO A 35 7.85 8.24 1.39
C PRO A 35 8.87 7.10 1.21
N ALA A 36 9.82 7.28 0.28
CA ALA A 36 10.93 6.33 0.07
C ALA A 36 12.04 6.43 1.15
N TRP A 37 11.69 6.88 2.34
CA TRP A 37 12.57 6.98 3.51
C TRP A 37 11.78 6.71 4.79
N PRO A 38 12.45 6.24 5.85
CA PRO A 38 11.80 5.93 7.12
C PRO A 38 11.35 7.19 7.86
N ILE A 39 10.52 6.99 8.86
CA ILE A 39 10.15 8.03 9.84
C ILE A 39 11.42 8.47 10.57
N ASP A 40 11.55 9.77 10.77
CA ASP A 40 12.68 10.34 11.49
C ASP A 40 12.80 9.73 12.89
N LYS A 41 13.99 9.21 13.19
CA LYS A 41 14.30 8.59 14.49
C LYS A 41 14.14 9.53 15.67
N GLU A 42 14.37 10.84 15.46
CA GLU A 42 14.17 11.83 16.54
C GLU A 42 12.71 11.90 16.98
N ARG A 43 11.77 11.71 16.06
CA ARG A 43 10.33 11.65 16.35
C ARG A 43 9.93 10.43 17.16
N LEU A 44 10.68 9.33 17.02
CA LEU A 44 10.44 8.06 17.68
C LEU A 44 11.29 7.88 18.97
N ASN A 45 12.05 8.91 19.35
CA ASN A 45 12.92 8.83 20.52
C ASN A 45 12.14 8.57 21.79
N GLY A 46 12.51 7.52 22.52
CA GLY A 46 11.83 7.09 23.76
C GLY A 46 10.51 6.36 23.56
N ILE A 47 10.12 6.08 22.29
CA ILE A 47 8.89 5.35 21.96
C ILE A 47 9.22 3.86 21.78
N ASP A 48 8.44 2.99 22.40
CA ASP A 48 8.48 1.55 22.12
C ASP A 48 7.76 1.27 20.79
N VAL A 49 8.53 0.96 19.75
CA VAL A 49 8.04 0.63 18.41
C VAL A 49 8.00 -0.88 18.12
N SER A 50 8.36 -1.74 19.09
CA SER A 50 8.51 -3.19 18.90
C SER A 50 7.25 -3.87 18.37
N GLY A 51 6.07 -3.39 18.78
CA GLY A 51 4.78 -3.92 18.32
C GLY A 51 4.33 -3.44 16.93
N VAL A 52 5.10 -2.54 16.30
CA VAL A 52 4.76 -1.90 15.02
C VAL A 52 5.83 -2.18 13.96
N LYS A 53 7.09 -2.05 14.34
CA LYS A 53 8.25 -2.24 13.46
C LYS A 53 8.25 -3.61 12.77
N LEU A 54 8.75 -3.67 11.53
CA LEU A 54 9.01 -4.93 10.82
C LEU A 54 10.21 -5.66 11.46
N ASP A 55 10.21 -6.99 11.39
CA ASP A 55 11.23 -7.81 12.05
C ASP A 55 12.63 -7.58 11.47
N ASP A 56 12.72 -7.52 10.15
CA ASP A 56 13.98 -7.40 9.42
C ASP A 56 14.35 -5.95 9.06
N ASN A 57 13.59 -4.95 9.53
CA ASN A 57 13.88 -3.55 9.26
C ASN A 57 14.31 -2.81 10.54
N PRO A 58 15.46 -2.12 10.55
CA PRO A 58 15.90 -1.33 11.72
C PRO A 58 15.04 -0.08 11.97
N ASP A 59 14.34 0.39 10.95
CA ASP A 59 13.60 1.64 10.95
C ASP A 59 12.09 1.39 10.93
N VAL A 60 11.28 2.40 11.21
CA VAL A 60 9.82 2.42 11.06
C VAL A 60 9.48 3.26 9.83
N TRP A 61 8.58 2.74 9.00
CA TRP A 61 8.13 3.42 7.78
C TRP A 61 6.66 3.77 7.87
N LEU A 62 6.16 4.56 6.94
CA LEU A 62 4.75 4.93 6.93
C LEU A 62 3.82 3.71 6.70
N THR A 63 4.31 2.68 6.03
CA THR A 63 3.60 1.40 5.83
C THR A 63 3.22 0.73 7.15
N GLU A 64 4.08 0.81 8.19
CA GLU A 64 3.75 0.26 9.51
C GLU A 64 2.73 1.11 10.25
N ILE A 65 2.77 2.42 10.05
CA ILE A 65 1.75 3.34 10.60
C ILE A 65 0.40 3.08 9.94
N LEU A 66 0.37 2.92 8.61
CA LEU A 66 -0.82 2.52 7.85
C LEU A 66 -1.39 1.20 8.40
N TRP A 67 -0.55 0.16 8.49
CA TRP A 67 -0.97 -1.14 9.01
C TRP A 67 -1.56 -1.03 10.43
N CYS A 68 -0.92 -0.27 11.31
CA CYS A 68 -1.40 -0.06 12.67
C CYS A 68 -2.76 0.66 12.69
N GLY A 69 -2.94 1.66 11.82
CA GLY A 69 -4.21 2.36 11.65
C GLY A 69 -5.33 1.42 11.20
N LEU A 70 -5.05 0.60 10.18
CA LEU A 70 -6.00 -0.40 9.66
C LEU A 70 -6.29 -1.49 10.70
N LYS A 71 -5.28 -1.99 11.40
CA LYS A 71 -5.45 -2.97 12.50
C LYS A 71 -6.38 -2.44 13.60
N ASN A 72 -6.24 -1.17 13.95
CA ASN A 72 -7.11 -0.53 14.94
C ASN A 72 -8.53 -0.24 14.42
N ALA A 73 -8.70 -0.10 13.11
CA ALA A 73 -10.00 0.06 12.47
C ALA A 73 -10.77 -1.27 12.35
N GLU A 74 -10.05 -2.41 12.46
CA GLU A 74 -10.61 -3.77 12.42
C GLU A 74 -11.53 -4.03 11.22
N PRO A 75 -11.07 -3.80 9.96
CA PRO A 75 -11.90 -3.96 8.78
C PRO A 75 -12.47 -5.39 8.70
N GLN A 76 -13.78 -5.51 8.53
CA GLN A 76 -14.44 -6.81 8.44
C GLN A 76 -14.52 -7.26 6.97
N ASN A 77 -14.47 -8.57 6.73
CA ASN A 77 -14.56 -9.16 5.38
C ASN A 77 -15.88 -8.82 4.66
N THR A 78 -16.93 -8.48 5.40
CA THR A 78 -18.23 -8.05 4.88
C THR A 78 -18.30 -6.56 4.59
N GLU A 79 -17.37 -5.77 5.09
CA GLU A 79 -17.27 -4.33 4.81
C GLU A 79 -16.54 -4.10 3.48
N ARG A 80 -16.82 -2.97 2.86
CA ARG A 80 -16.22 -2.56 1.59
C ARG A 80 -15.08 -1.58 1.87
N TRP A 81 -13.84 -2.06 1.79
CA TRP A 81 -12.65 -1.25 1.97
C TRP A 81 -11.75 -1.29 0.74
N ILE A 82 -11.22 -0.13 0.40
CA ILE A 82 -10.16 0.06 -0.59
C ILE A 82 -8.97 0.75 0.11
N VAL A 83 -7.79 0.17 0.00
CA VAL A 83 -6.52 0.79 0.41
C VAL A 83 -5.63 0.83 -0.81
N ALA A 84 -5.26 2.03 -1.26
CA ALA A 84 -4.55 2.18 -2.53
C ALA A 84 -3.49 3.28 -2.48
N GLY A 85 -2.44 3.11 -3.24
CA GLY A 85 -1.43 4.12 -3.49
C GLY A 85 -0.02 3.57 -3.63
N ASP A 86 0.94 4.48 -3.64
CA ASP A 86 2.35 4.17 -3.64
C ASP A 86 2.82 3.83 -2.21
N LEU A 87 3.16 2.57 -2.00
CA LEU A 87 3.70 2.10 -0.73
C LEU A 87 5.23 2.21 -0.64
N ASN A 88 5.90 2.53 -1.76
CA ASN A 88 7.35 2.48 -1.88
C ASN A 88 7.95 1.17 -1.30
N SER A 89 7.20 0.08 -1.40
CA SER A 89 7.53 -1.24 -0.87
C SER A 89 7.25 -2.30 -1.93
N SER A 90 8.24 -3.15 -2.19
CA SER A 90 8.14 -4.26 -3.15
C SER A 90 8.91 -5.46 -2.62
N GLU A 91 8.32 -6.65 -2.73
CA GLU A 91 9.02 -7.90 -2.39
C GLU A 91 10.30 -8.11 -3.21
N THR A 92 10.39 -7.49 -4.39
CA THR A 92 11.61 -7.50 -5.21
C THR A 92 12.79 -6.86 -4.50
N PHE A 93 12.56 -5.90 -3.60
CA PHE A 93 13.60 -5.25 -2.82
C PHE A 93 14.25 -6.22 -1.83
N ASP A 94 13.47 -7.11 -1.22
CA ASP A 94 14.00 -8.13 -0.32
C ASP A 94 14.89 -9.14 -1.07
N VAL A 95 14.61 -9.38 -2.35
CA VAL A 95 15.46 -10.22 -3.23
C VAL A 95 16.73 -9.49 -3.64
N LYS A 96 16.62 -8.20 -3.99
CA LYS A 96 17.76 -7.40 -4.50
C LYS A 96 18.76 -7.02 -3.40
N TRP A 97 18.25 -6.68 -2.21
CA TRP A 97 19.06 -6.05 -1.15
C TRP A 97 19.07 -6.83 0.17
N GLY A 98 18.52 -8.05 0.16
CA GLY A 98 18.33 -8.88 1.35
C GLY A 98 17.07 -8.48 2.13
N PRO A 99 16.66 -9.31 3.11
CA PRO A 99 15.42 -9.13 3.83
C PRO A 99 15.38 -7.77 4.54
N ARG A 100 14.38 -6.98 4.20
CA ARG A 100 14.11 -5.65 4.77
C ARG A 100 12.64 -5.47 5.14
N GLY A 101 11.88 -6.56 5.14
CA GLY A 101 10.49 -6.59 5.58
C GLY A 101 9.47 -6.18 4.52
N ASN A 102 9.85 -5.97 3.25
CA ASN A 102 8.88 -5.61 2.21
C ASN A 102 7.82 -6.69 2.01
N LYS A 103 8.24 -7.97 2.03
CA LYS A 103 7.29 -9.08 2.03
C LYS A 103 6.37 -9.06 3.25
N GLN A 104 6.90 -8.73 4.42
CA GLN A 104 6.12 -8.66 5.67
C GLN A 104 5.06 -7.55 5.60
N VAL A 105 5.29 -6.43 4.88
CA VAL A 105 4.25 -5.42 4.61
C VAL A 105 3.06 -6.07 3.89
N MET A 106 3.32 -6.85 2.83
CA MET A 106 2.28 -7.54 2.06
C MET A 106 1.56 -8.61 2.89
N ASP A 107 2.31 -9.38 3.67
CA ASP A 107 1.75 -10.40 4.56
C ASP A 107 0.84 -9.76 5.63
N ARG A 108 1.24 -8.63 6.22
CA ARG A 108 0.43 -7.86 7.18
C ARG A 108 -0.89 -7.38 6.60
N MET A 109 -0.90 -6.91 5.35
CA MET A 109 -2.14 -6.52 4.66
C MET A 109 -3.05 -7.73 4.44
N LYS A 110 -2.49 -8.85 4.02
CA LYS A 110 -3.20 -10.11 3.85
C LYS A 110 -3.80 -10.62 5.18
N ASP A 111 -3.05 -10.55 6.26
CA ASP A 111 -3.49 -10.98 7.60
C ASP A 111 -4.65 -10.12 8.15
N LEU A 112 -4.77 -8.88 7.69
CA LEU A 112 -5.93 -8.01 7.94
C LEU A 112 -7.14 -8.32 7.05
N GLY A 113 -7.05 -9.35 6.18
CA GLY A 113 -8.12 -9.74 5.27
C GLY A 113 -8.17 -8.97 3.96
N PHE A 114 -7.12 -8.24 3.60
CA PHE A 114 -7.03 -7.55 2.32
C PHE A 114 -6.47 -8.44 1.21
N TYR A 115 -7.00 -8.26 0.01
CA TYR A 115 -6.59 -8.90 -1.24
C TYR A 115 -5.90 -7.87 -2.12
N GLU A 116 -4.70 -8.16 -2.57
CA GLU A 116 -3.98 -7.32 -3.55
C GLU A 116 -4.51 -7.61 -4.95
N CYS A 117 -5.09 -6.59 -5.59
CA CYS A 117 -5.86 -6.77 -6.83
C CYS A 117 -4.99 -7.23 -8.00
N LEU A 118 -3.84 -6.57 -8.28
CA LEU A 118 -2.98 -6.95 -9.40
C LEU A 118 -2.52 -8.40 -9.27
N ARG A 119 -1.99 -8.78 -8.11
CA ARG A 119 -1.51 -10.14 -7.88
C ARG A 119 -2.66 -11.16 -7.96
N GLY A 120 -3.86 -10.78 -7.52
CA GLY A 120 -5.06 -11.61 -7.62
C GLY A 120 -5.36 -12.03 -9.05
N PHE A 121 -5.16 -11.15 -10.02
CA PHE A 121 -5.41 -11.38 -11.45
C PHE A 121 -4.17 -11.79 -12.23
N GLN A 122 -3.06 -11.10 -12.07
CA GLN A 122 -1.82 -11.35 -12.83
C GLN A 122 -1.02 -12.57 -12.32
N LYS A 123 -1.28 -13.03 -11.08
CA LYS A 123 -0.61 -14.13 -10.37
C LYS A 123 0.88 -13.94 -10.09
N VAL A 124 1.43 -12.80 -10.47
CA VAL A 124 2.83 -12.39 -10.27
C VAL A 124 2.87 -10.92 -9.86
N LEU A 125 4.03 -10.49 -9.34
CA LEU A 125 4.32 -9.06 -9.19
C LEU A 125 4.33 -8.40 -10.56
N THR A 126 3.58 -7.32 -10.70
CA THR A 126 3.45 -6.56 -11.95
C THR A 126 4.10 -5.20 -11.74
N PRO A 127 5.23 -4.90 -12.40
CA PRO A 127 5.92 -3.64 -12.22
C PRO A 127 5.03 -2.43 -12.51
N THR A 128 5.06 -1.47 -11.60
CA THR A 128 4.31 -0.21 -11.73
C THR A 128 5.22 1.02 -11.80
N PHE A 129 6.49 0.86 -11.51
CA PHE A 129 7.45 1.98 -11.43
C PHE A 129 8.58 1.83 -12.45
N ARG A 130 8.94 2.96 -13.08
CA ARG A 130 10.10 3.09 -13.96
C ARG A 130 11.21 3.88 -13.30
N HIS A 131 12.30 3.22 -12.96
CA HIS A 131 13.49 3.86 -12.40
C HIS A 131 14.10 4.91 -13.34
N SER A 132 14.85 5.84 -12.78
CA SER A 132 15.61 6.85 -13.55
C SER A 132 16.61 6.22 -14.54
N SER A 133 17.07 4.99 -14.27
CA SER A 133 17.87 4.17 -15.20
C SER A 133 17.09 3.64 -16.40
N GLY A 134 15.76 3.76 -16.40
CA GLY A 134 14.86 3.21 -17.40
C GLY A 134 14.31 1.81 -17.07
N ASN A 135 14.83 1.14 -16.03
CA ASN A 135 14.35 -0.18 -15.63
C ASN A 135 12.92 -0.13 -15.08
N ILE A 136 12.11 -1.15 -15.44
CA ILE A 136 10.73 -1.33 -14.98
C ILE A 136 10.66 -2.70 -14.33
N GLU A 137 10.89 -2.77 -13.03
CA GLU A 137 11.09 -4.06 -12.33
C GLU A 137 10.28 -4.17 -11.04
N ASP A 138 9.86 -3.05 -10.45
CA ASP A 138 9.30 -3.05 -9.11
C ASP A 138 7.83 -2.63 -9.13
N GLN A 139 7.00 -3.36 -8.39
CA GLN A 139 5.64 -2.98 -8.08
C GLN A 139 5.66 -2.17 -6.77
N LEU A 140 5.56 -0.84 -6.86
CA LEU A 140 5.53 0.06 -5.70
C LEU A 140 4.12 0.49 -5.36
N ASP A 141 3.26 0.53 -6.39
CA ASP A 141 1.85 0.88 -6.25
C ASP A 141 1.03 -0.37 -5.97
N HIS A 142 0.10 -0.26 -5.06
CA HIS A 142 -0.75 -1.36 -4.65
C HIS A 142 -2.21 -0.91 -4.54
N LEU A 143 -3.12 -1.84 -4.85
CA LEU A 143 -4.55 -1.71 -4.64
C LEU A 143 -5.03 -2.92 -3.85
N PHE A 144 -5.42 -2.70 -2.63
CA PHE A 144 -5.97 -3.72 -1.74
C PHE A 144 -7.46 -3.51 -1.53
N VAL A 145 -8.19 -4.59 -1.49
CA VAL A 145 -9.64 -4.58 -1.20
C VAL A 145 -9.99 -5.68 -0.20
N THR A 146 -11.08 -5.49 0.54
CA THR A 146 -11.65 -6.55 1.38
C THR A 146 -12.33 -7.63 0.54
N LYS A 147 -12.63 -8.79 1.16
CA LYS A 147 -13.25 -9.95 0.52
C LYS A 147 -14.52 -9.58 -0.25
N SER A 148 -15.40 -8.75 0.34
CA SER A 148 -16.66 -8.32 -0.28
C SER A 148 -16.44 -7.66 -1.64
N LEU A 149 -15.44 -6.78 -1.77
CA LEU A 149 -15.09 -6.15 -3.06
C LEU A 149 -14.29 -7.10 -3.95
N SER A 150 -13.42 -7.93 -3.38
CA SER A 150 -12.65 -8.91 -4.14
C SER A 150 -13.53 -9.90 -4.91
N ASP A 151 -14.70 -10.25 -4.36
CA ASP A 151 -15.65 -11.15 -5.01
C ASP A 151 -16.42 -10.49 -6.17
N GLU A 152 -16.46 -9.16 -6.20
CA GLU A 152 -17.09 -8.37 -7.26
C GLU A 152 -16.11 -8.04 -8.40
N LEU A 153 -14.78 -8.17 -8.18
CA LEU A 153 -13.76 -7.79 -9.16
C LEU A 153 -13.81 -8.68 -10.41
N ILE A 154 -13.85 -8.05 -11.57
CA ILE A 154 -13.83 -8.69 -12.89
C ILE A 154 -12.42 -8.70 -13.47
N GLU A 155 -11.68 -7.62 -13.29
CA GLU A 155 -10.32 -7.44 -13.82
C GLU A 155 -9.48 -6.56 -12.91
N SER A 156 -8.16 -6.80 -12.90
CA SER A 156 -7.18 -5.82 -12.43
C SER A 156 -5.93 -5.84 -13.28
N LYS A 157 -5.49 -4.64 -13.70
CA LYS A 157 -4.36 -4.42 -14.60
C LYS A 157 -3.67 -3.09 -14.34
N THR A 158 -2.46 -2.92 -14.88
CA THR A 158 -1.82 -1.59 -14.99
C THR A 158 -2.33 -0.85 -16.20
N GLY A 159 -2.19 0.48 -16.17
CA GLY A 159 -2.36 1.31 -17.35
C GLY A 159 -1.33 0.99 -18.44
N ASP A 160 -1.58 1.51 -19.64
CA ASP A 160 -0.71 1.30 -20.80
C ASP A 160 0.67 1.98 -20.59
N SER A 161 1.71 1.17 -20.49
CA SER A 161 3.08 1.63 -20.27
C SER A 161 3.61 2.46 -21.44
N SER A 162 3.23 2.16 -22.69
CA SER A 162 3.64 2.93 -23.86
C SER A 162 3.04 4.33 -23.83
N ARG A 163 1.81 4.46 -23.35
CA ARG A 163 1.13 5.74 -23.20
C ARG A 163 1.70 6.55 -22.03
N VAL A 164 1.93 5.92 -20.89
CA VAL A 164 2.38 6.63 -19.68
C VAL A 164 3.87 6.92 -19.76
N PHE A 165 4.70 5.90 -19.87
CA PHE A 165 6.16 6.04 -19.91
C PHE A 165 6.67 6.60 -21.24
N GLY A 166 6.05 6.18 -22.35
CA GLY A 166 6.43 6.62 -23.70
C GLY A 166 6.22 8.13 -23.92
N ASN A 167 5.20 8.71 -23.28
CA ASN A 167 4.94 10.15 -23.32
C ASN A 167 5.46 10.91 -22.09
N SER A 168 6.23 10.25 -21.21
CA SER A 168 6.77 10.86 -19.99
C SER A 168 5.70 11.53 -19.10
N LEU A 169 4.51 10.94 -19.02
CA LEU A 169 3.42 11.48 -18.22
C LEU A 169 3.64 11.23 -16.71
N SER A 170 4.25 10.10 -16.37
CA SER A 170 4.61 9.71 -15.01
C SER A 170 5.71 8.65 -15.08
N ASP A 171 6.42 8.45 -14.00
CA ASP A 171 7.29 7.31 -13.74
C ASP A 171 6.54 6.15 -13.04
N HIS A 172 5.25 6.34 -12.71
CA HIS A 172 4.35 5.30 -12.20
C HIS A 172 3.23 4.98 -13.16
N LEU A 173 2.81 3.70 -13.20
CA LEU A 173 1.61 3.25 -13.91
C LEU A 173 0.41 3.26 -12.96
N PRO A 174 -0.75 3.75 -13.40
CA PRO A 174 -1.97 3.60 -12.62
C PRO A 174 -2.38 2.12 -12.55
N ILE A 175 -2.95 1.71 -11.42
CA ILE A 175 -3.65 0.44 -11.27
C ILE A 175 -5.12 0.68 -11.53
N ILE A 176 -5.71 -0.19 -12.33
CA ILE A 176 -7.12 -0.17 -12.69
C ILE A 176 -7.74 -1.48 -12.18
N ALA A 177 -8.89 -1.39 -11.54
CA ALA A 177 -9.67 -2.54 -11.09
C ALA A 177 -11.15 -2.30 -11.43
N ASP A 178 -11.80 -3.26 -12.06
CA ASP A 178 -13.20 -3.24 -12.52
C ASP A 178 -14.00 -4.37 -11.87
#